data_509ef08ff8e7931f52c8f2ec6fc29427
#
_entry.id   509ef08ff8e7931f52c8f2ec6fc29427
#
_cell.length_a   1.000
_cell.length_b   1.000
_cell.length_c   1.000
_cell.angle_alpha   90.00
_cell.angle_beta   90.00
_cell.angle_gamma   90.00
#
_symmetry.space_group_name_H-M   'P 1'
#
loop_
_entity.id
_entity.type
_entity.pdbx_description
1 polymer ?
#
loop_
_entity_poly.entity_id
_entity_poly.type
_entity_poly.pdbx_seq_one_letter_code
_entity_poly.pdbx_strand_id
1 'polypeptide(L)'
;MENKKTTQEEYQKCVNAVIDYINLHLGEEIDLKSLAKISHFSPFYFHRIMKAFLGEPIGTFIVRTRTEAAARLLRYSDMPIADIAYRIGYSSPSSLSKVFKQLYGISPLEYRNNKNFVIMKPAIIRPDLDLQREIKEVPARNVIYLRLFGDYKLNDYCATWMRL
;
A
#
# COMPACT_ATOMS: atom_id res chain seq x y z
N MET A 1 -14.57 9.12 29.31
CA MET A 1 -13.59 8.30 28.56
C MET A 1 -14.13 7.74 27.24
N GLU A 2 -15.43 7.50 27.13
CA GLU A 2 -16.12 7.02 25.90
C GLU A 2 -15.94 7.94 24.68
N ASN A 3 -16.02 9.25 24.87
CA ASN A 3 -15.99 10.23 23.78
C ASN A 3 -14.66 10.27 22.97
N LYS A 4 -13.53 9.95 23.61
CA LYS A 4 -12.21 9.90 22.92
C LYS A 4 -12.05 8.66 22.01
N LYS A 5 -12.64 7.55 22.42
CA LYS A 5 -12.57 6.28 21.69
C LYS A 5 -13.39 6.37 20.40
N THR A 6 -14.58 6.95 20.47
CA THR A 6 -15.48 7.18 19.34
C THR A 6 -14.84 8.10 18.29
N THR A 7 -14.19 9.19 18.70
CA THR A 7 -13.50 10.12 17.80
C THR A 7 -12.32 9.46 17.07
N GLN A 8 -11.57 8.60 17.75
CA GLN A 8 -10.46 7.89 17.13
C GLN A 8 -10.94 6.87 16.09
N GLU A 9 -12.02 6.17 16.37
CA GLU A 9 -12.65 5.22 15.45
C GLU A 9 -13.21 5.93 14.20
N GLU A 10 -13.79 7.11 14.36
CA GLU A 10 -14.24 7.95 13.25
C GLU A 10 -13.07 8.40 12.36
N TYR A 11 -11.97 8.87 12.96
CA TYR A 11 -10.77 9.21 12.18
C TYR A 11 -10.21 8.01 11.43
N GLN A 12 -10.19 6.84 12.06
CA GLN A 12 -9.75 5.61 11.43
C GLN A 12 -10.59 5.26 10.20
N LYS A 13 -11.91 5.38 10.29
CA LYS A 13 -12.83 5.15 9.15
C LYS A 13 -12.54 6.12 8.01
N CYS A 14 -12.38 7.40 8.30
CA CYS A 14 -12.04 8.41 7.30
C CYS A 14 -10.69 8.14 6.63
N VAL A 15 -9.66 7.80 7.41
CA VAL A 15 -8.33 7.43 6.89
C VAL A 15 -8.41 6.19 6.00
N ASN A 16 -9.15 5.16 6.42
CA ASN A 16 -9.34 3.96 5.61
C ASN A 16 -10.02 4.26 4.29
N ALA A 17 -11.08 5.08 4.27
CA ALA A 17 -11.76 5.49 3.05
C ALA A 17 -10.83 6.19 2.07
N VAL A 18 -9.95 7.07 2.56
CA VAL A 18 -8.94 7.75 1.74
C VAL A 18 -7.93 6.75 1.17
N ILE A 19 -7.43 5.81 1.97
CA ILE A 19 -6.48 4.80 1.52
C ILE A 19 -7.12 3.88 0.47
N ASP A 20 -8.36 3.47 0.68
CA ASP A 20 -9.09 2.63 -0.27
C ASP A 20 -9.31 3.37 -1.59
N TYR A 21 -9.69 4.65 -1.53
CA TYR A 21 -9.78 5.49 -2.72
C TYR A 21 -8.45 5.55 -3.48
N ILE A 22 -7.33 5.81 -2.79
CA ILE A 22 -6.00 5.86 -3.42
C ILE A 22 -5.69 4.53 -4.10
N ASN A 23 -5.92 3.39 -3.44
CA ASN A 23 -5.64 2.07 -3.99
C ASN A 23 -6.47 1.74 -5.23
N LEU A 24 -7.73 2.21 -5.29
CA LEU A 24 -8.62 2.00 -6.43
C LEU A 24 -8.29 2.91 -7.62
N HIS A 25 -7.72 4.10 -7.36
CA HIS A 25 -7.50 5.16 -8.37
C HIS A 25 -6.01 5.45 -8.61
N LEU A 26 -5.12 4.45 -8.43
CA LEU A 26 -3.66 4.66 -8.59
C LEU A 26 -3.26 5.16 -9.97
N GLY A 27 -3.99 4.80 -11.02
CA GLY A 27 -3.73 5.21 -12.40
C GLY A 27 -4.24 6.62 -12.73
N GLU A 28 -5.02 7.23 -11.86
CA GLU A 28 -5.65 8.52 -12.10
C GLU A 28 -4.88 9.66 -11.44
N GLU A 29 -5.24 10.89 -11.80
CA GLU A 29 -4.73 12.05 -11.08
C GLU A 29 -5.39 12.14 -9.71
N ILE A 30 -4.58 12.02 -8.67
CA ILE A 30 -5.04 12.08 -7.28
C ILE A 30 -4.82 13.49 -6.75
N ASP A 31 -5.90 14.26 -6.66
CA ASP A 31 -5.89 15.60 -6.09
C ASP A 31 -6.12 15.58 -4.57
N LEU A 32 -5.24 16.27 -3.85
CA LEU A 32 -5.29 16.36 -2.39
C LEU A 32 -6.58 17.01 -1.85
N LYS A 33 -7.17 17.94 -2.60
CA LYS A 33 -8.45 18.57 -2.22
C LYS A 33 -9.60 17.56 -2.28
N SER A 34 -9.57 16.68 -3.28
CA SER A 34 -10.54 15.60 -3.41
C SER A 34 -10.41 14.59 -2.28
N LEU A 35 -9.19 14.22 -1.90
CA LEU A 35 -8.95 13.34 -0.74
C LEU A 35 -9.43 13.96 0.58
N ALA A 36 -9.22 15.27 0.76
CA ALA A 36 -9.70 15.98 1.93
C ALA A 36 -11.24 15.98 2.01
N LYS A 37 -11.93 16.12 0.86
CA LYS A 37 -13.40 16.01 0.79
C LYS A 37 -13.91 14.62 1.19
N ILE A 38 -13.25 13.55 0.72
CA ILE A 38 -13.59 12.16 1.07
C ILE A 38 -13.49 11.95 2.59
N SER A 39 -12.49 12.54 3.22
CA SER A 39 -12.28 12.44 4.67
C SER A 39 -13.15 13.39 5.50
N HIS A 40 -13.91 14.29 4.87
CA HIS A 40 -14.66 15.37 5.53
C HIS A 40 -13.80 16.31 6.39
N PHE A 41 -12.48 16.36 6.14
CA PHE A 41 -11.56 17.27 6.84
C PHE A 41 -11.25 18.51 6.01
N SER A 42 -10.92 19.60 6.70
CA SER A 42 -10.29 20.74 6.00
C SER A 42 -8.90 20.29 5.48
N PRO A 43 -8.41 20.87 4.36
CA PRO A 43 -7.14 20.46 3.76
C PRO A 43 -5.96 20.48 4.74
N PHE A 44 -5.89 21.50 5.60
CA PHE A 44 -4.83 21.59 6.62
C PHE A 44 -4.92 20.48 7.67
N TYR A 45 -6.14 20.22 8.15
CA TYR A 45 -6.36 19.17 9.15
C TYR A 45 -6.17 17.77 8.55
N PHE A 46 -6.58 17.58 7.29
CA PHE A 46 -6.37 16.36 6.53
C PHE A 46 -4.89 15.95 6.49
N HIS A 47 -3.99 16.87 6.10
CA HIS A 47 -2.56 16.57 6.05
C HIS A 47 -2.01 16.11 7.39
N ARG A 48 -2.42 16.76 8.49
CA ARG A 48 -1.97 16.43 9.84
C ARG A 48 -2.45 15.07 10.29
N ILE A 49 -3.73 14.77 10.07
CA ILE A 49 -4.32 13.49 10.42
C ILE A 49 -3.69 12.37 9.59
N MET A 50 -3.62 12.51 8.27
CA MET A 50 -3.01 11.48 7.41
C MET A 50 -1.56 11.21 7.80
N LYS A 51 -0.75 12.25 8.04
CA LYS A 51 0.64 12.06 8.48
C LYS A 51 0.73 11.33 9.83
N ALA A 52 -0.16 11.63 10.78
CA ALA A 52 -0.17 10.97 12.08
C ALA A 52 -0.54 9.49 11.98
N PHE A 53 -1.48 9.13 11.11
CA PHE A 53 -1.90 7.74 10.91
C PHE A 53 -0.97 6.92 10.02
N LEU A 54 -0.43 7.52 8.96
CA LEU A 54 0.44 6.83 8.00
C LEU A 54 1.91 6.79 8.43
N GLY A 55 2.32 7.68 9.33
CA GLY A 55 3.72 7.89 9.67
C GLY A 55 4.53 8.66 8.62
N GLU A 56 3.91 8.99 7.47
CA GLU A 56 4.52 9.69 6.34
C GLU A 56 3.54 10.69 5.70
N PRO A 57 4.01 11.70 4.94
CA PRO A 57 3.14 12.58 4.16
C PRO A 57 2.33 11.80 3.13
N ILE A 58 1.07 12.21 2.90
CA ILE A 58 0.17 11.53 1.97
C ILE A 58 0.73 11.45 0.54
N GLY A 59 1.44 12.46 0.07
CA GLY A 59 2.10 12.44 -1.25
C GLY A 59 3.17 11.34 -1.33
N THR A 60 3.97 11.15 -0.27
CA THR A 60 4.96 10.08 -0.16
C THR A 60 4.27 8.71 -0.16
N PHE A 61 3.18 8.58 0.59
CA PHE A 61 2.35 7.37 0.61
C PHE A 61 1.85 7.00 -0.80
N ILE A 62 1.28 7.96 -1.56
CA ILE A 62 0.79 7.73 -2.93
C ILE A 62 1.93 7.25 -3.84
N VAL A 63 3.08 7.94 -3.80
CA VAL A 63 4.26 7.58 -4.60
C VAL A 63 4.72 6.17 -4.26
N ARG A 64 4.84 5.83 -2.99
CA ARG A 64 5.24 4.50 -2.52
C ARG A 64 4.23 3.44 -2.97
N THR A 65 2.95 3.65 -2.78
CA THR A 65 1.89 2.71 -3.17
C THR A 65 1.87 2.45 -4.68
N ARG A 66 2.04 3.49 -5.51
CA ARG A 66 2.20 3.36 -6.96
C ARG A 66 3.41 2.52 -7.32
N THR A 67 4.55 2.77 -6.67
CA THR A 67 5.79 2.05 -6.97
C THR A 67 5.72 0.60 -6.53
N GLU A 68 5.06 0.29 -5.42
CA GLU A 68 4.77 -1.08 -4.97
C GLU A 68 3.84 -1.81 -5.94
N ALA A 69 2.83 -1.12 -6.48
CA ALA A 69 1.96 -1.66 -7.53
C ALA A 69 2.75 -1.96 -8.82
N ALA A 70 3.68 -1.06 -9.21
CA ALA A 70 4.60 -1.32 -10.33
C ALA A 70 5.46 -2.56 -10.08
N ALA A 71 6.03 -2.70 -8.90
CA ALA A 71 6.86 -3.84 -8.54
C ALA A 71 6.11 -5.17 -8.69
N ARG A 72 4.83 -5.21 -8.28
CA ARG A 72 3.97 -6.37 -8.48
C ARG A 72 3.74 -6.67 -9.96
N LEU A 73 3.41 -5.66 -10.77
CA LEU A 73 3.20 -5.84 -12.21
C LEU A 73 4.49 -6.27 -12.92
N LEU A 74 5.64 -5.71 -12.55
CA LEU A 74 6.94 -6.11 -13.08
C LEU A 74 7.27 -7.58 -12.77
N ARG A 75 6.86 -8.07 -11.62
CA ARG A 75 7.16 -9.43 -11.15
C ARG A 75 6.22 -10.48 -11.73
N TYR A 76 4.94 -10.15 -11.89
CA TYR A 76 3.88 -11.12 -12.15
C TYR A 76 3.18 -10.92 -13.50
N SER A 77 3.68 -10.01 -14.35
CA SER A 77 3.17 -9.84 -15.71
C SER A 77 4.29 -9.52 -16.70
N ASP A 78 4.02 -9.78 -17.98
CA ASP A 78 4.88 -9.43 -19.11
C ASP A 78 4.57 -8.04 -19.69
N MET A 79 3.74 -7.27 -19.01
CA MET A 79 3.32 -5.93 -19.45
C MET A 79 4.54 -5.03 -19.69
N PRO A 80 4.62 -4.32 -20.82
CA PRO A 80 5.70 -3.37 -21.07
C PRO A 80 5.87 -2.36 -19.94
N ILE A 81 7.10 -1.98 -19.62
CA ILE A 81 7.39 -1.03 -18.51
C ILE A 81 6.72 0.32 -18.75
N ALA A 82 6.59 0.73 -20.01
CA ALA A 82 5.88 1.95 -20.39
C ALA A 82 4.39 1.87 -19.99
N ASP A 83 3.74 0.75 -20.30
CA ASP A 83 2.33 0.54 -19.99
C ASP A 83 2.10 0.45 -18.48
N ILE A 84 3.01 -0.18 -17.75
CA ILE A 84 2.99 -0.17 -16.29
C ILE A 84 3.06 1.26 -15.76
N ALA A 85 3.98 2.09 -16.28
CA ALA A 85 4.11 3.48 -15.83
C ALA A 85 2.78 4.25 -15.97
N TYR A 86 2.16 4.19 -17.14
CA TYR A 86 0.88 4.87 -17.38
C TYR A 86 -0.25 4.29 -16.53
N ARG A 87 -0.32 2.96 -16.42
CA ARG A 87 -1.37 2.27 -15.64
C ARG A 87 -1.38 2.64 -14.17
N ILE A 88 -0.23 2.94 -13.60
CA ILE A 88 -0.10 3.33 -12.18
C ILE A 88 0.00 4.85 -11.96
N GLY A 89 -0.31 5.64 -13.01
CA GLY A 89 -0.46 7.09 -12.91
C GLY A 89 0.85 7.89 -12.99
N TYR A 90 1.90 7.37 -13.62
CA TYR A 90 3.05 8.17 -14.01
C TYR A 90 2.88 8.71 -15.44
N SER A 91 3.26 9.96 -15.64
CA SER A 91 3.19 10.62 -16.95
C SER A 91 4.22 10.11 -17.96
N SER A 92 5.24 9.38 -17.50
CA SER A 92 6.27 8.80 -18.37
C SER A 92 6.97 7.60 -17.72
N PRO A 93 7.53 6.67 -18.54
CA PRO A 93 8.37 5.59 -18.04
C PRO A 93 9.61 6.07 -17.30
N SER A 94 10.16 7.22 -17.68
CA SER A 94 11.32 7.82 -17.01
C SER A 94 11.00 8.26 -15.59
N SER A 95 9.79 8.82 -15.36
CA SER A 95 9.31 9.19 -14.03
C SER A 95 9.20 7.98 -13.13
N LEU A 96 8.61 6.88 -13.63
CA LEU A 96 8.57 5.62 -12.90
C LEU A 96 10.00 5.13 -12.59
N SER A 97 10.89 5.08 -13.58
CA SER A 97 12.25 4.55 -13.41
C SER A 97 13.05 5.31 -12.35
N LYS A 98 12.90 6.64 -12.32
CA LYS A 98 13.54 7.50 -11.31
C LYS A 98 13.08 7.15 -9.89
N VAL A 99 11.78 7.11 -9.68
CA VAL A 99 11.19 6.84 -8.36
C VAL A 99 11.44 5.39 -7.94
N PHE A 100 11.32 4.45 -8.88
CA PHE A 100 11.56 3.04 -8.63
C PHE A 100 13.01 2.79 -8.18
N LYS A 101 14.00 3.39 -8.87
CA LYS A 101 15.40 3.29 -8.47
C LYS A 101 15.65 3.94 -7.10
N GLN A 102 14.97 5.02 -6.78
CA GLN A 102 15.09 5.66 -5.46
C GLN A 102 14.58 4.76 -4.32
N LEU A 103 13.48 4.00 -4.53
CA LEU A 103 12.87 3.17 -3.51
C LEU A 103 13.48 1.76 -3.44
N TYR A 104 13.83 1.17 -4.58
CA TYR A 104 14.32 -0.21 -4.68
C TYR A 104 15.82 -0.34 -4.92
N GLY A 105 16.51 0.76 -5.19
CA GLY A 105 17.95 0.79 -5.46
C GLY A 105 18.36 0.33 -6.89
N ILE A 106 17.44 -0.27 -7.64
CA ILE A 106 17.67 -0.81 -8.99
C ILE A 106 16.58 -0.31 -9.97
N SER A 107 16.85 -0.42 -11.27
CA SER A 107 15.87 -0.05 -12.30
C SER A 107 14.71 -1.04 -12.40
N PRO A 108 13.55 -0.62 -12.96
CA PRO A 108 12.42 -1.52 -13.21
C PRO A 108 12.79 -2.73 -14.07
N LEU A 109 13.66 -2.54 -15.07
CA LEU A 109 14.12 -3.62 -15.94
C LEU A 109 14.99 -4.63 -15.20
N GLU A 110 15.97 -4.15 -14.44
CA GLU A 110 16.81 -5.00 -13.59
C GLU A 110 15.95 -5.76 -12.57
N TYR A 111 14.96 -5.10 -11.96
CA TYR A 111 14.03 -5.73 -11.03
C TYR A 111 13.21 -6.84 -11.68
N ARG A 112 12.71 -6.64 -12.90
CA ARG A 112 11.99 -7.66 -13.69
C ARG A 112 12.85 -8.87 -13.96
N ASN A 113 14.10 -8.66 -14.39
CA ASN A 113 15.01 -9.72 -14.80
C ASN A 113 15.63 -10.47 -13.62
N ASN A 114 15.76 -9.81 -12.48
CA ASN A 114 16.34 -10.41 -11.27
C ASN A 114 15.28 -11.07 -10.40
N LYS A 115 14.94 -12.33 -10.74
CA LYS A 115 13.96 -13.12 -9.98
C LYS A 115 14.38 -13.43 -8.54
N ASN A 116 15.66 -13.26 -8.22
CA ASN A 116 16.21 -13.50 -6.88
C ASN A 116 16.25 -12.23 -6.02
N PHE A 117 15.76 -11.11 -6.52
CA PHE A 117 15.70 -9.89 -5.74
C PHE A 117 14.70 -10.06 -4.58
N VAL A 118 15.23 -10.10 -3.38
CA VAL A 118 14.43 -10.26 -2.15
C VAL A 118 13.98 -8.88 -1.68
N ILE A 119 12.70 -8.58 -1.82
CA ILE A 119 12.07 -7.30 -1.41
C ILE A 119 11.94 -7.22 0.11
N MET A 120 11.86 -8.36 0.76
CA MET A 120 11.75 -8.46 2.21
C MET A 120 13.02 -9.10 2.78
N LYS A 121 13.37 -8.74 4.02
CA LYS A 121 14.33 -9.54 4.78
C LYS A 121 13.88 -10.99 4.68
N PRO A 122 14.80 -11.94 4.34
CA PRO A 122 14.42 -13.33 4.21
C PRO A 122 13.69 -13.76 5.49
N ALA A 123 12.48 -14.28 5.33
CA ALA A 123 11.82 -14.94 6.44
C ALA A 123 12.77 -16.04 6.91
N ILE A 124 12.98 -16.16 8.21
CA ILE A 124 13.70 -17.30 8.77
C ILE A 124 12.82 -18.51 8.50
N ILE A 125 13.09 -19.17 7.37
CA ILE A 125 12.42 -20.43 7.04
C ILE A 125 12.95 -21.45 8.04
N ARG A 126 12.09 -21.92 8.92
CA ARG A 126 12.43 -23.06 9.77
C ARG A 126 12.62 -24.26 8.86
N PRO A 127 13.81 -24.90 8.86
CA PRO A 127 14.09 -26.03 7.98
C PRO A 127 13.24 -27.26 8.30
N ASP A 128 12.60 -27.31 9.46
CA ASP A 128 11.69 -28.33 9.95
C ASP A 128 10.23 -28.15 9.48
N LEU A 129 9.92 -27.13 8.73
CA LEU A 129 8.56 -26.87 8.23
C LEU A 129 8.41 -27.52 6.85
N ASP A 130 7.71 -28.65 6.81
CA ASP A 130 7.29 -29.27 5.54
C ASP A 130 6.12 -28.46 4.95
N LEU A 131 6.47 -27.56 4.02
CA LEU A 131 5.50 -26.67 3.36
C LEU A 131 4.98 -27.34 2.09
N GLN A 132 3.80 -27.91 2.16
CA GLN A 132 3.06 -28.31 0.97
C GLN A 132 2.45 -27.06 0.31
N ARG A 133 2.72 -26.87 -0.98
CA ARG A 133 2.21 -25.73 -1.75
C ARG A 133 1.20 -26.22 -2.76
N GLU A 134 0.04 -25.60 -2.76
CA GLU A 134 -1.01 -25.87 -3.73
C GLU A 134 -1.59 -24.54 -4.23
N ILE A 135 -1.70 -24.39 -5.55
CA ILE A 135 -2.40 -23.26 -6.16
C ILE A 135 -3.83 -23.72 -6.45
N LYS A 136 -4.80 -23.06 -5.83
CA LYS A 136 -6.23 -23.34 -6.06
C LYS A 136 -6.93 -22.07 -6.54
N GLU A 137 -7.77 -22.24 -7.56
CA GLU A 137 -8.80 -21.24 -7.84
C GLU A 137 -9.88 -21.35 -6.77
N VAL A 138 -10.19 -20.21 -6.14
CA VAL A 138 -11.27 -20.11 -5.16
C VAL A 138 -12.32 -19.14 -5.67
N PRO A 139 -13.62 -19.43 -5.48
CA PRO A 139 -14.69 -18.50 -5.84
C PRO A 139 -14.54 -17.20 -5.04
N ALA A 140 -15.06 -16.11 -5.61
CA ALA A 140 -15.11 -14.83 -4.92
C ALA A 140 -15.74 -14.98 -3.53
N ARG A 141 -15.08 -14.44 -2.51
CA ARG A 141 -15.55 -14.49 -1.12
C ARG A 141 -15.61 -13.07 -0.55
N ASN A 142 -16.64 -12.81 0.22
CA ASN A 142 -16.68 -11.62 1.05
C ASN A 142 -15.71 -11.81 2.23
N VAL A 143 -14.83 -10.85 2.43
CA VAL A 143 -13.87 -10.87 3.54
C VAL A 143 -14.07 -9.64 4.42
N ILE A 144 -13.93 -9.84 5.73
CA ILE A 144 -13.83 -8.76 6.71
C ILE A 144 -12.34 -8.58 6.99
N TYR A 145 -11.88 -7.34 7.04
CA TYR A 145 -10.49 -7.06 7.36
C TYR A 145 -10.36 -5.89 8.33
N LEU A 146 -9.30 -5.92 9.12
CA LEU A 146 -8.83 -4.80 9.92
C LEU A 146 -7.47 -4.33 9.41
N ARG A 147 -7.36 -3.01 9.20
CA ARG A 147 -6.09 -2.41 8.78
C ARG A 147 -5.35 -1.91 10.01
N LEU A 148 -4.12 -2.40 10.19
CA LEU A 148 -3.21 -1.94 11.22
C LEU A 148 -2.17 -1.01 10.62
N PHE A 149 -1.77 0.01 11.37
CA PHE A 149 -0.74 0.98 10.98
C PHE A 149 0.42 0.93 11.97
N GLY A 150 1.61 1.30 11.48
CA GLY A 150 2.82 1.35 12.28
C GLY A 150 3.76 0.17 12.04
N ASP A 151 4.74 0.01 12.94
CA ASP A 151 5.69 -1.09 12.84
C ASP A 151 5.00 -2.43 13.07
N TYR A 152 5.23 -3.37 12.15
CA TYR A 152 4.69 -4.74 12.23
C TYR A 152 4.98 -5.42 13.57
N LYS A 153 6.16 -5.16 14.15
CA LYS A 153 6.58 -5.76 15.43
C LYS A 153 5.84 -5.21 16.65
N LEU A 154 5.26 -4.03 16.54
CA LEU A 154 4.58 -3.33 17.63
C LEU A 154 3.07 -3.54 17.61
N ASN A 155 2.52 -4.15 16.56
CA ASN A 155 1.09 -4.39 16.44
C ASN A 155 0.67 -5.60 17.28
N ASP A 156 -0.36 -5.43 18.10
CA ASP A 156 -1.01 -6.52 18.83
C ASP A 156 -2.02 -7.24 17.92
N TYR A 157 -1.56 -8.29 17.26
CA TYR A 157 -2.39 -9.09 16.35
C TYR A 157 -3.45 -9.89 17.10
N CYS A 158 -3.17 -10.36 18.32
CA CYS A 158 -4.13 -11.14 19.11
C CYS A 158 -5.34 -10.28 19.50
N ALA A 159 -5.11 -9.09 20.06
CA ALA A 159 -6.18 -8.16 20.39
C ALA A 159 -6.94 -7.70 19.13
N THR A 160 -6.28 -7.64 17.97
CA THR A 160 -6.91 -7.28 16.71
C THR A 160 -7.87 -8.37 16.23
N TRP A 161 -7.49 -9.64 16.31
CA TRP A 161 -8.35 -10.78 15.94
C TRP A 161 -9.60 -10.89 16.81
N MET A 162 -9.52 -10.54 18.10
CA MET A 162 -10.67 -10.56 19.00
C MET A 162 -11.71 -9.45 18.72
N ARG A 163 -11.41 -8.51 17.79
CA ARG A 163 -12.31 -7.41 17.38
C ARG A 163 -13.03 -7.67 16.07
N LEU A 164 -12.71 -8.76 15.37
CA LEU A 164 -13.39 -9.26 14.17
C LEU A 164 -14.58 -10.15 14.56
#